data_32db3f2013e8106290f46d7ffe226ed3
#
_entry.id   32db3f2013e8106290f46d7ffe226ed3
#
_cell.length_a   1.000
_cell.length_b   1.000
_cell.length_c   1.000
_cell.angle_alpha   90.00
_cell.angle_beta   90.00
_cell.angle_gamma   90.00
#
_symmetry.space_group_name_H-M   'P 1'
#
loop_
_entity.id
_entity.type
_entity.pdbx_description
1 polymer ?
#
loop_
_entity_poly.entity_id
_entity_poly.type
_entity_poly.pdbx_seq_one_letter_code
_entity_poly.pdbx_strand_id
1 'polypeptide(L)'
;MHVDHLIYAIGPDGLKAEAERLADELGTEYKDGGFHPRFGTRNHIIPLTDGRYIEVVEVLDHPAAEKAAFGQAVRARSNMGGGWLGWVVSVPNIATYEARLERSSVPGSRQFPDGRRLEWVQIGIRGLIADPQLPYFLEWKSDDSLRPAALPRS
;
A
#
# COMPACT_ATOMS: atom_id res chain seq x y z
N MET A 1 -13.59 11.92 -2.00
CA MET A 1 -13.25 10.75 -1.16
C MET A 1 -13.73 9.48 -1.84
N HIS A 2 -12.89 8.50 -1.98
CA HIS A 2 -13.25 7.19 -2.53
C HIS A 2 -12.27 6.13 -2.04
N VAL A 3 -12.67 4.86 -2.13
CA VAL A 3 -11.75 3.74 -1.83
C VAL A 3 -10.63 3.77 -2.88
N ASP A 4 -9.39 3.80 -2.41
CA ASP A 4 -8.20 3.84 -3.25
C ASP A 4 -7.67 2.44 -3.54
N HIS A 5 -7.41 1.69 -2.49
CA HIS A 5 -6.93 0.31 -2.63
C HIS A 5 -7.17 -0.53 -1.37
N LEU A 6 -7.00 -1.85 -1.55
CA LEU A 6 -7.00 -2.83 -0.48
C LEU A 6 -5.58 -3.36 -0.32
N ILE A 7 -5.21 -3.73 0.90
CA ILE A 7 -3.87 -4.20 1.23
C ILE A 7 -3.92 -5.66 1.65
N TYR A 8 -3.13 -6.49 0.97
CA TYR A 8 -2.97 -7.91 1.25
C TYR A 8 -1.50 -8.20 1.59
N ALA A 9 -1.23 -8.65 2.80
CA ALA A 9 0.11 -9.03 3.22
C ALA A 9 0.37 -10.49 2.83
N ILE A 10 1.57 -10.77 2.31
CA ILE A 10 1.91 -12.12 1.85
C ILE A 10 1.96 -13.13 2.99
N GLY A 11 1.60 -14.37 2.63
CA GLY A 11 1.86 -15.55 3.43
C GLY A 11 3.16 -16.25 3.01
N PRO A 12 3.32 -17.52 3.41
CA PRO A 12 4.58 -18.24 3.20
C PRO A 12 4.93 -18.54 1.74
N ASP A 13 3.96 -18.47 0.82
CA ASP A 13 4.19 -18.75 -0.60
C ASP A 13 4.95 -17.64 -1.33
N GLY A 14 5.03 -16.46 -0.74
CA GLY A 14 5.79 -15.34 -1.26
C GLY A 14 5.02 -14.39 -2.16
N LEU A 15 5.64 -13.26 -2.47
CA LEU A 15 5.00 -12.14 -3.16
C LEU A 15 4.47 -12.53 -4.55
N LYS A 16 5.29 -13.15 -5.37
CA LYS A 16 4.90 -13.51 -6.73
C LYS A 16 3.74 -14.50 -6.75
N ALA A 17 3.84 -15.59 -6.01
CA ALA A 17 2.82 -16.64 -5.98
C ALA A 17 1.48 -16.13 -5.45
N GLU A 18 1.51 -15.32 -4.40
CA GLU A 18 0.30 -14.73 -3.81
C GLU A 18 -0.36 -13.73 -4.78
N ALA A 19 0.42 -12.89 -5.45
CA ALA A 19 -0.10 -11.95 -6.44
C ALA A 19 -0.70 -12.67 -7.66
N GLU A 20 -0.02 -13.70 -8.17
CA GLU A 20 -0.53 -14.52 -9.27
C GLU A 20 -1.87 -15.19 -8.91
N ARG A 21 -1.94 -15.78 -7.73
CA ARG A 21 -3.16 -16.46 -7.28
C ARG A 21 -4.35 -15.50 -7.19
N LEU A 22 -4.15 -14.35 -6.56
CA LEU A 22 -5.21 -13.34 -6.42
C LEU A 22 -5.64 -12.76 -7.78
N ALA A 23 -4.66 -12.47 -8.65
CA ALA A 23 -4.96 -11.96 -10.00
C ALA A 23 -5.74 -12.98 -10.82
N ASP A 24 -5.35 -14.26 -10.77
CA ASP A 24 -6.05 -15.34 -11.46
C ASP A 24 -7.48 -15.49 -10.98
N GLU A 25 -7.71 -15.45 -9.67
CA GLU A 25 -9.05 -15.53 -9.09
C GLU A 25 -9.95 -14.37 -9.54
N LEU A 26 -9.38 -13.20 -9.78
CA LEU A 26 -10.10 -12.02 -10.23
C LEU A 26 -10.18 -11.89 -11.76
N GLY A 27 -9.55 -12.78 -12.49
CA GLY A 27 -9.52 -12.74 -13.96
C GLY A 27 -8.74 -11.56 -14.53
N THR A 28 -7.67 -11.15 -13.83
CA THR A 28 -6.83 -10.02 -14.23
C THR A 28 -5.35 -10.36 -14.10
N GLU A 29 -4.51 -9.36 -14.22
CA GLU A 29 -3.06 -9.50 -14.15
C GLU A 29 -2.50 -8.61 -13.04
N TYR A 30 -1.34 -8.99 -12.50
CA TYR A 30 -0.59 -8.15 -11.59
C TYR A 30 0.60 -7.51 -12.30
N LYS A 31 1.16 -6.47 -11.67
CA LYS A 31 2.40 -5.84 -12.11
C LYS A 31 3.28 -5.50 -10.91
N ASP A 32 4.59 -5.39 -11.16
CA ASP A 32 5.53 -5.00 -10.12
C ASP A 32 5.26 -3.56 -9.67
N GLY A 33 5.06 -3.38 -8.39
CA GLY A 33 4.84 -2.09 -7.76
C GLY A 33 6.11 -1.42 -7.25
N GLY A 34 7.24 -2.13 -7.16
CA GLY A 34 8.52 -1.61 -6.68
C GLY A 34 8.64 -1.56 -5.16
N PHE A 35 9.59 -0.73 -4.72
CA PHE A 35 9.96 -0.61 -3.31
C PHE A 35 9.34 0.63 -2.67
N HIS A 36 9.09 0.52 -1.36
CA HIS A 36 8.73 1.65 -0.50
C HIS A 36 9.89 1.89 0.48
N PRO A 37 10.83 2.78 0.16
CA PRO A 37 12.07 2.93 0.94
C PRO A 37 11.84 3.32 2.40
N ARG A 38 10.80 4.14 2.65
CA ARG A 38 10.48 4.59 4.01
C ARG A 38 9.92 3.50 4.91
N PHE A 39 9.33 2.46 4.32
CA PHE A 39 8.63 1.42 5.06
C PHE A 39 9.36 0.08 5.08
N GLY A 40 10.39 -0.05 4.23
CA GLY A 40 11.08 -1.34 4.08
C GLY A 40 10.17 -2.42 3.50
N THR A 41 9.33 -2.06 2.54
CA THR A 41 8.38 -2.97 1.91
C THR A 41 8.52 -2.95 0.40
N ARG A 42 7.99 -3.99 -0.22
CA ARG A 42 7.88 -4.14 -1.67
C ARG A 42 6.49 -4.67 -2.00
N ASN A 43 5.96 -4.29 -3.15
CA ASN A 43 4.64 -4.77 -3.52
C ASN A 43 4.53 -5.19 -4.99
N HIS A 44 3.46 -5.94 -5.26
CA HIS A 44 2.86 -6.10 -6.57
C HIS A 44 1.47 -5.50 -6.56
N ILE A 45 1.06 -4.95 -7.70
CA ILE A 45 -0.20 -4.25 -7.87
C ILE A 45 -1.13 -5.05 -8.77
N ILE A 46 -2.36 -5.24 -8.32
CA ILE A 46 -3.43 -5.81 -9.13
C ILE A 46 -4.40 -4.67 -9.46
N PRO A 47 -4.32 -4.08 -10.66
CA PRO A 47 -5.23 -2.98 -11.03
C PRO A 47 -6.67 -3.46 -11.12
N LEU A 48 -7.57 -2.62 -10.62
CA LEU A 48 -9.02 -2.78 -10.73
C LEU A 48 -9.59 -1.64 -11.59
N THR A 49 -10.90 -1.50 -11.63
CA THR A 49 -11.54 -0.41 -12.36
C THR A 49 -11.43 0.92 -11.59
N ASP A 50 -11.56 2.03 -12.31
CA ASP A 50 -11.64 3.39 -11.76
C ASP A 50 -10.41 3.81 -10.92
N GLY A 51 -9.23 3.35 -11.31
CA GLY A 51 -7.98 3.71 -10.64
C GLY A 51 -7.74 2.99 -9.31
N ARG A 52 -8.63 2.08 -8.93
CA ARG A 52 -8.49 1.27 -7.72
C ARG A 52 -7.56 0.10 -7.96
N TYR A 53 -7.01 -0.44 -6.89
CA TYR A 53 -6.12 -1.61 -7.00
C TYR A 53 -6.06 -2.40 -5.69
N ILE A 54 -5.48 -3.60 -5.79
CA ILE A 54 -5.06 -4.38 -4.64
C ILE A 54 -3.55 -4.27 -4.55
N GLU A 55 -3.05 -3.93 -3.39
CA GLU A 55 -1.63 -3.95 -3.05
C GLU A 55 -1.31 -5.28 -2.38
N VAL A 56 -0.52 -6.11 -3.04
CA VAL A 56 0.03 -7.33 -2.45
C VAL A 56 1.43 -6.98 -1.97
N VAL A 57 1.67 -7.01 -0.67
CA VAL A 57 2.86 -6.41 -0.07
C VAL A 57 3.65 -7.42 0.76
N GLU A 58 4.99 -7.34 0.65
CA GLU A 58 5.92 -8.05 1.53
C GLU A 58 6.78 -7.06 2.31
N VAL A 59 7.15 -7.45 3.52
CA VAL A 59 8.14 -6.74 4.31
C VAL A 59 9.53 -7.30 3.97
N LEU A 60 10.49 -6.38 3.83
CA LEU A 60 11.88 -6.73 3.54
C LEU A 60 12.68 -6.83 4.84
N ASP A 61 13.79 -7.56 4.77
CA ASP A 61 14.78 -7.56 5.83
C ASP A 61 15.64 -6.29 5.72
N HIS A 62 15.07 -5.18 6.18
CA HIS A 62 15.66 -3.85 6.07
C HIS A 62 15.35 -3.03 7.33
N PRO A 63 16.29 -2.21 7.83
CA PRO A 63 16.09 -1.43 9.05
C PRO A 63 14.86 -0.52 9.02
N ALA A 64 14.48 0.01 7.84
CA ALA A 64 13.30 0.84 7.70
C ALA A 64 12.01 0.10 8.09
N ALA A 65 11.93 -1.22 7.82
CA ALA A 65 10.77 -2.03 8.14
C ALA A 65 10.54 -2.15 9.66
N GLU A 66 11.60 -2.14 10.43
CA GLU A 66 11.51 -2.23 11.89
C GLU A 66 11.05 -0.92 12.53
N LYS A 67 11.32 0.20 11.87
CA LYS A 67 11.01 1.54 12.36
C LYS A 67 9.68 2.08 11.89
N ALA A 68 9.23 1.66 10.70
CA ALA A 68 8.01 2.18 10.10
C ALA A 68 6.78 1.39 10.55
N ALA A 69 5.71 2.09 10.92
CA ALA A 69 4.46 1.46 11.34
C ALA A 69 3.89 0.52 10.28
N PHE A 70 3.97 0.91 9.00
CA PHE A 70 3.48 0.08 7.91
C PHE A 70 4.29 -1.21 7.77
N GLY A 71 5.62 -1.13 7.79
CA GLY A 71 6.48 -2.32 7.75
C GLY A 71 6.21 -3.27 8.91
N GLN A 72 6.00 -2.73 10.11
CA GLN A 72 5.64 -3.51 11.28
C GLN A 72 4.28 -4.21 11.13
N ALA A 73 3.28 -3.51 10.56
CA ALA A 73 1.96 -4.07 10.32
C ALA A 73 2.00 -5.21 9.30
N VAL A 74 2.73 -5.04 8.21
CA VAL A 74 2.91 -6.08 7.19
C VAL A 74 3.59 -7.30 7.80
N ARG A 75 4.66 -7.10 8.56
CA ARG A 75 5.38 -8.19 9.23
C ARG A 75 4.48 -8.96 10.18
N ALA A 76 3.70 -8.26 10.99
CA ALA A 76 2.80 -8.89 11.95
C ALA A 76 1.76 -9.76 11.25
N ARG A 77 1.17 -9.27 10.15
CA ARG A 77 0.17 -10.03 9.40
C ARG A 77 0.79 -11.21 8.67
N SER A 78 1.95 -11.03 8.06
CA SER A 78 2.67 -12.13 7.38
C SER A 78 3.08 -13.23 8.35
N ASN A 79 3.48 -12.89 9.57
CA ASN A 79 3.82 -13.85 10.62
C ASN A 79 2.59 -14.66 11.09
N MET A 80 1.39 -14.16 10.86
CA MET A 80 0.14 -14.86 11.14
C MET A 80 -0.38 -15.68 9.96
N GLY A 81 0.40 -15.82 8.90
CA GLY A 81 0.02 -16.57 7.70
C GLY A 81 -0.37 -15.71 6.50
N GLY A 82 -0.32 -14.40 6.63
CA GLY A 82 -0.74 -13.47 5.58
C GLY A 82 -2.25 -13.23 5.54
N GLY A 83 -2.68 -12.44 4.57
CA GLY A 83 -4.08 -12.14 4.34
C GLY A 83 -4.38 -10.64 4.29
N TRP A 84 -5.66 -10.30 4.31
CA TRP A 84 -6.11 -8.91 4.24
C TRP A 84 -5.62 -8.14 5.47
N LEU A 85 -4.96 -7.02 5.20
CA LEU A 85 -4.36 -6.18 6.24
C LEU A 85 -5.16 -4.91 6.50
N GLY A 86 -5.72 -4.30 5.47
CA GLY A 86 -6.44 -3.05 5.61
C GLY A 86 -6.92 -2.49 4.29
N TRP A 87 -7.52 -1.32 4.35
CA TRP A 87 -8.01 -0.61 3.17
C TRP A 87 -7.78 0.89 3.30
N VAL A 88 -7.72 1.55 2.16
CA VAL A 88 -7.26 2.93 2.04
C VAL A 88 -8.29 3.77 1.31
N VAL A 89 -8.55 4.94 1.84
CA VAL A 89 -9.42 5.94 1.25
C VAL A 89 -8.56 7.12 0.77
N SER A 90 -8.67 7.49 -0.49
CA SER A 90 -8.02 8.69 -0.99
C SER A 90 -8.91 9.91 -0.80
N VAL A 91 -8.28 11.02 -0.46
CA VAL A 91 -8.94 12.29 -0.18
C VAL A 91 -8.24 13.44 -0.92
N PRO A 92 -8.98 14.50 -1.29
CA PRO A 92 -8.37 15.63 -2.01
C PRO A 92 -7.50 16.53 -1.13
N ASN A 93 -7.77 16.58 0.18
CA ASN A 93 -7.03 17.42 1.12
C ASN A 93 -6.94 16.73 2.48
N ILE A 94 -5.79 16.17 2.79
CA ILE A 94 -5.58 15.42 4.02
C ILE A 94 -5.57 16.32 5.27
N ALA A 95 -5.26 17.61 5.12
CA ALA A 95 -5.22 18.53 6.25
C ALA A 95 -6.56 18.61 6.98
N THR A 96 -7.68 18.50 6.25
CA THR A 96 -9.02 18.47 6.84
C THR A 96 -9.18 17.28 7.79
N TYR A 97 -8.60 16.14 7.41
CA TYR A 97 -8.69 14.90 8.20
C TYR A 97 -7.70 14.90 9.37
N GLU A 98 -6.54 15.52 9.21
CA GLU A 98 -5.61 15.75 10.33
C GLU A 98 -6.31 16.48 11.47
N ALA A 99 -7.05 17.54 11.14
CA ALA A 99 -7.78 18.33 12.13
C ALA A 99 -8.92 17.53 12.80
N ARG A 100 -9.70 16.79 12.00
CA ARG A 100 -10.84 16.00 12.51
C ARG A 100 -10.41 14.82 13.37
N LEU A 101 -9.31 14.16 13.01
CA LEU A 101 -8.84 12.96 13.68
C LEU A 101 -7.83 13.28 14.78
N GLU A 102 -7.41 14.53 14.88
CA GLU A 102 -6.35 14.97 15.79
C GLU A 102 -5.07 14.13 15.63
N ARG A 103 -4.71 13.86 14.37
CA ARG A 103 -3.53 13.06 14.01
C ARG A 103 -2.76 13.74 12.89
N SER A 104 -1.43 13.68 12.99
CA SER A 104 -0.56 14.20 11.93
C SER A 104 -0.44 13.19 10.80
N SER A 105 -0.40 13.70 9.57
CA SER A 105 -0.05 12.89 8.42
C SER A 105 1.45 12.59 8.41
N VAL A 106 1.81 11.48 7.77
CA VAL A 106 3.21 11.12 7.52
C VAL A 106 3.43 10.94 6.03
N PRO A 107 4.62 11.32 5.51
CA PRO A 107 4.92 11.16 4.10
C PRO A 107 5.21 9.70 3.76
N GLY A 108 4.87 9.34 2.53
CA GLY A 108 5.26 8.08 1.92
C GLY A 108 5.82 8.32 0.53
N SER A 109 6.61 7.40 0.04
CA SER A 109 7.17 7.49 -1.31
C SER A 109 7.54 6.12 -1.86
N ARG A 110 7.55 6.08 -3.19
CA ARG A 110 8.05 4.96 -3.96
C ARG A 110 8.99 5.50 -5.03
N GLN A 111 10.13 4.85 -5.22
CA GLN A 111 11.08 5.24 -6.25
C GLN A 111 11.02 4.26 -7.42
N PHE A 112 10.94 4.82 -8.63
CA PHE A 112 11.02 4.07 -9.87
C PHE A 112 12.49 3.88 -10.28
N PRO A 113 12.81 2.83 -11.07
CA PRO A 113 14.17 2.62 -11.56
C PRO A 113 14.74 3.80 -12.36
N ASP A 114 13.90 4.60 -13.01
CA ASP A 114 14.30 5.77 -13.80
C ASP A 114 14.54 7.03 -12.96
N GLY A 115 14.41 6.92 -11.63
CA GLY A 115 14.62 8.03 -10.70
C GLY A 115 13.38 8.84 -10.36
N ARG A 116 12.28 8.65 -11.06
CA ARG A 116 11.01 9.31 -10.71
C ARG A 116 10.52 8.82 -9.35
N ARG A 117 9.74 9.65 -8.68
CA ARG A 117 9.18 9.32 -7.37
C ARG A 117 7.67 9.53 -7.36
N LEU A 118 6.96 8.53 -6.85
CA LEU A 118 5.56 8.64 -6.45
C LEU A 118 5.54 9.06 -4.99
N GLU A 119 4.82 10.13 -4.69
CA GLU A 119 4.75 10.68 -3.33
C GLU A 119 3.31 10.84 -2.87
N TRP A 120 3.09 10.63 -1.58
CA TRP A 120 1.79 10.81 -0.93
C TRP A 120 1.98 11.19 0.53
N VAL A 121 0.88 11.57 1.19
CA VAL A 121 0.79 11.70 2.64
C VAL A 121 -0.36 10.85 3.15
N GLN A 122 -0.24 10.34 4.37
CA GLN A 122 -1.19 9.36 4.90
C GLN A 122 -1.43 9.52 6.40
N ILE A 123 -2.62 9.10 6.86
CA ILE A 123 -3.02 9.11 8.28
C ILE A 123 -3.64 7.75 8.61
N GLY A 124 -3.33 7.23 9.79
CA GLY A 124 -4.03 6.08 10.36
C GLY A 124 -3.33 4.74 10.25
N ILE A 125 -2.14 4.68 9.66
CA ILE A 125 -1.40 3.41 9.50
C ILE A 125 -1.17 2.69 10.83
N ARG A 126 -0.91 3.43 11.90
CA ARG A 126 -0.66 2.83 13.22
C ARG A 126 -1.86 2.03 13.76
N GLY A 127 -3.06 2.33 13.28
CA GLY A 127 -4.27 1.61 13.65
C GLY A 127 -4.46 0.26 12.95
N LEU A 128 -3.70 -0.02 11.88
CA LEU A 128 -3.87 -1.25 11.10
C LEU A 128 -3.68 -2.54 11.91
N ILE A 129 -2.74 -2.54 12.83
CA ILE A 129 -2.47 -3.72 13.68
C ILE A 129 -3.61 -3.91 14.69
N ALA A 130 -4.13 -2.80 15.22
CA ALA A 130 -5.16 -2.83 16.25
C ALA A 130 -6.55 -3.10 15.68
N ASP A 131 -6.89 -2.47 14.55
CA ASP A 131 -8.21 -2.61 13.92
C ASP A 131 -8.13 -2.39 12.40
N PRO A 132 -7.96 -3.47 11.62
CA PRO A 132 -7.87 -3.38 10.16
C PRO A 132 -9.19 -3.04 9.47
N GLN A 133 -10.30 -3.00 10.18
CA GLN A 133 -11.59 -2.58 9.62
C GLN A 133 -11.69 -1.07 9.45
N LEU A 134 -10.91 -0.31 10.20
CA LEU A 134 -10.84 1.14 10.04
C LEU A 134 -9.91 1.48 8.89
N PRO A 135 -10.33 2.38 7.96
CA PRO A 135 -9.47 2.77 6.85
C PRO A 135 -8.36 3.69 7.33
N TYR A 136 -7.26 3.75 6.57
CA TYR A 136 -6.42 4.91 6.65
C TYR A 136 -6.62 5.82 5.45
N PHE A 137 -6.21 7.09 5.58
CA PHE A 137 -6.45 8.14 4.60
C PHE A 137 -5.17 8.48 3.89
N LEU A 138 -5.28 8.78 2.60
CA LEU A 138 -4.14 9.07 1.74
C LEU A 138 -4.49 10.22 0.80
N GLU A 139 -3.54 11.14 0.63
CA GLU A 139 -3.59 12.16 -0.41
C GLU A 139 -2.39 11.95 -1.32
N TRP A 140 -2.64 11.69 -2.61
CA TRP A 140 -1.58 11.61 -3.61
C TRP A 140 -0.99 12.99 -3.88
N LYS A 141 0.34 13.11 -3.87
CA LYS A 141 1.07 14.35 -4.13
C LYS A 141 1.72 14.39 -5.51
N SER A 142 1.76 13.27 -6.20
CA SER A 142 2.34 13.16 -7.54
C SER A 142 1.26 13.20 -8.61
N ASP A 143 1.69 13.35 -9.87
CA ASP A 143 0.83 13.30 -11.05
C ASP A 143 0.09 11.96 -11.13
N ASP A 144 -1.16 11.98 -11.62
CA ASP A 144 -2.02 10.81 -11.74
C ASP A 144 -1.40 9.69 -12.56
N SER A 145 -0.57 10.03 -13.55
CA SER A 145 0.12 9.04 -14.40
C SER A 145 1.12 8.17 -13.64
N LEU A 146 1.57 8.59 -12.46
CA LEU A 146 2.51 7.84 -11.62
C LEU A 146 1.81 6.95 -10.59
N ARG A 147 0.49 7.06 -10.44
CA ARG A 147 -0.27 6.25 -9.48
C ARG A 147 -0.22 4.76 -9.85
N PRO A 148 -0.25 3.85 -8.86
CA PRO A 148 -0.04 2.43 -9.11
C PRO A 148 -0.94 1.82 -10.20
N ALA A 149 -2.23 2.15 -10.20
CA ALA A 149 -3.16 1.60 -11.18
C ALA A 149 -2.97 2.15 -12.61
N ALA A 150 -2.30 3.31 -12.75
CA ALA A 150 -2.05 3.95 -14.05
C ALA A 150 -0.76 3.47 -14.73
N LEU A 151 0.13 2.78 -14.00
CA LEU A 151 1.40 2.32 -14.55
C LEU A 151 1.20 1.24 -15.62
N PRO A 152 2.07 1.20 -16.65
CA PRO A 152 2.00 0.15 -17.66
C PRO A 152 2.19 -1.23 -17.03
N ARG A 153 1.53 -2.22 -17.62
CA ARG A 153 1.73 -3.63 -17.25
C ARG A 153 3.14 -4.05 -17.63
N SER A 154 3.77 -4.76 -16.74
CA SER A 154 5.11 -5.30 -16.95
C SER A 154 5.06 -6.61 -17.74
#